data_552c8cf04d89050d037ed181876fb2d1
#
_entry.id   552c8cf04d89050d037ed181876fb2d1
#
_cell.length_a   1.000
_cell.length_b   1.000
_cell.length_c   1.000
_cell.angle_alpha   90.00
_cell.angle_beta   90.00
_cell.angle_gamma   90.00
#
_symmetry.space_group_name_H-M   'P 1'
#
loop_
_entity.id
_entity.type
_entity.pdbx_description
1 polymer ?
#
loop_
_entity_poly.entity_id
_entity_poly.type
_entity_poly.pdbx_seq_one_letter_code
_entity_poly.pdbx_strand_id
1 'polypeptide(L)'
;DEKNKLMSLLSKHGAILFRGFPITGYMHFDSFIKTFGLTNFPYEESFSNAVRYKRTKRVFTANEAPPSVSIFLHHELAQTPVYPSHLFFYCENAPEKNGETPLCRSDVLLSKLQGVIPEFVQSCEKLGVCYANVMPDHEDNKSGQGRSWYSTLGVSNKLNAERKLNTLG
;
A
#
# COMPACT_ATOMS: atom_id res chain seq x y z
N ASP A 1 23.83 -15.61 -4.93
CA ASP A 1 22.41 -15.73 -5.22
C ASP A 1 21.86 -14.35 -5.65
N GLU A 2 21.29 -14.28 -6.85
CA GLU A 2 20.79 -13.03 -7.46
C GLU A 2 19.69 -12.37 -6.63
N LYS A 3 18.85 -13.17 -5.97
CA LYS A 3 17.82 -12.66 -5.06
C LYS A 3 18.44 -11.85 -3.91
N ASN A 4 19.45 -12.39 -3.24
CA ASN A 4 20.10 -11.70 -2.12
C ASN A 4 20.78 -10.41 -2.59
N LYS A 5 21.37 -10.41 -3.78
CA LYS A 5 21.91 -9.22 -4.41
C LYS A 5 20.82 -8.16 -4.68
N LEU A 6 19.70 -8.57 -5.24
CA LEU A 6 18.55 -7.66 -5.46
C LEU A 6 18.01 -7.10 -4.14
N MET A 7 17.86 -7.92 -3.11
CA MET A 7 17.39 -7.45 -1.80
C MET A 7 18.38 -6.46 -1.16
N SER A 8 19.69 -6.69 -1.31
CA SER A 8 20.70 -5.74 -0.86
C SER A 8 20.66 -4.41 -1.62
N LEU A 9 20.47 -4.46 -2.95
CA LEU A 9 20.29 -3.26 -3.76
C LEU A 9 19.02 -2.50 -3.39
N LEU A 10 17.92 -3.22 -3.16
CA LEU A 10 16.65 -2.64 -2.72
C LEU A 10 16.81 -1.91 -1.38
N SER A 11 17.47 -2.53 -0.41
CA SER A 11 17.76 -1.91 0.89
C SER A 11 18.60 -0.64 0.75
N LYS A 12 19.57 -0.65 -0.15
CA LYS A 12 20.45 0.51 -0.40
C LYS A 12 19.75 1.65 -1.13
N HIS A 13 18.94 1.33 -2.15
CA HIS A 13 18.38 2.33 -3.06
C HIS A 13 16.89 2.64 -2.82
N GLY A 14 16.18 1.81 -2.05
CA GLY A 14 14.76 1.97 -1.72
C GLY A 14 13.81 1.47 -2.81
N ALA A 15 14.26 1.39 -4.07
CA ALA A 15 13.46 0.87 -5.18
C ALA A 15 14.36 0.27 -6.27
N ILE A 16 13.82 -0.68 -7.03
CA ILE A 16 14.46 -1.28 -8.20
C ILE A 16 13.48 -1.23 -9.36
N LEU A 17 13.92 -0.67 -10.50
CA LEU A 17 13.15 -0.68 -11.73
C LEU A 17 13.65 -1.80 -12.65
N PHE A 18 12.77 -2.76 -12.95
CA PHE A 18 13.01 -3.82 -13.90
C PHE A 18 12.50 -3.42 -15.29
N ARG A 19 13.34 -3.49 -16.31
CA ARG A 19 13.01 -3.21 -17.71
C ARG A 19 13.43 -4.35 -18.61
N GLY A 20 12.71 -4.53 -19.73
CA GLY A 20 13.05 -5.55 -20.73
C GLY A 20 12.77 -6.99 -20.31
N PHE A 21 12.01 -7.20 -19.23
CA PHE A 21 11.58 -8.53 -18.82
C PHE A 21 10.38 -8.99 -19.66
N PRO A 22 10.29 -10.29 -20.00
CA PRO A 22 9.20 -10.83 -20.82
C PRO A 22 7.91 -11.03 -20.00
N ILE A 23 7.48 -9.98 -19.31
CA ILE A 23 6.22 -9.97 -18.55
C ILE A 23 5.16 -9.32 -19.44
N THR A 24 4.16 -10.12 -19.85
CA THR A 24 3.12 -9.69 -20.81
C THR A 24 1.74 -9.60 -20.16
N GLY A 25 1.64 -9.67 -18.84
CA GLY A 25 0.39 -9.52 -18.10
C GLY A 25 0.49 -9.98 -16.66
N TYR A 26 -0.59 -9.80 -15.93
CA TYR A 26 -0.64 -10.02 -14.47
C TYR A 26 -0.29 -11.46 -14.04
N MET A 27 -0.51 -12.48 -14.86
CA MET A 27 -0.14 -13.87 -14.54
C MET A 27 1.38 -14.07 -14.56
N HIS A 28 2.07 -13.49 -15.56
CA HIS A 28 3.54 -13.50 -15.60
C HIS A 28 4.11 -12.66 -14.47
N PHE A 29 3.48 -11.53 -14.15
CA PHE A 29 3.86 -10.70 -13.01
C PHE A 29 3.71 -11.45 -11.68
N ASP A 30 2.61 -12.18 -11.46
CA ASP A 30 2.42 -13.04 -10.28
C ASP A 30 3.53 -14.09 -10.15
N SER A 31 3.88 -14.73 -11.27
CA SER A 31 4.96 -15.72 -11.32
C SER A 31 6.32 -15.10 -10.99
N PHE A 32 6.59 -13.89 -11.49
CA PHE A 32 7.79 -13.13 -11.18
C PHE A 32 7.88 -12.81 -9.67
N ILE A 33 6.82 -12.28 -9.07
CA ILE A 33 6.77 -12.00 -7.63
C ILE A 33 7.03 -13.26 -6.80
N LYS A 34 6.46 -14.38 -7.21
CA LYS A 34 6.61 -15.67 -6.52
C LYS A 34 8.07 -16.10 -6.39
N THR A 35 8.94 -15.73 -7.34
CA THR A 35 10.37 -16.10 -7.31
C THR A 35 11.12 -15.50 -6.13
N PHE A 36 10.64 -14.38 -5.57
CA PHE A 36 11.23 -13.76 -4.38
C PHE A 36 10.96 -14.56 -3.10
N GLY A 37 9.99 -15.47 -3.09
CA GLY A 37 9.68 -16.31 -1.93
C GLY A 37 9.25 -15.52 -0.69
N LEU A 38 8.73 -14.30 -0.88
CA LEU A 38 8.19 -13.49 0.20
C LEU A 38 6.80 -14.01 0.59
N THR A 39 6.47 -13.88 1.88
CA THR A 39 5.13 -14.20 2.38
C THR A 39 4.11 -13.26 1.73
N ASN A 40 3.01 -13.83 1.22
CA ASN A 40 1.96 -13.02 0.62
C ASN A 40 1.25 -12.19 1.69
N PHE A 41 1.04 -10.91 1.40
CA PHE A 41 0.20 -10.04 2.22
C PHE A 41 -1.26 -10.18 1.76
N PRO A 42 -2.17 -10.64 2.62
CA PRO A 42 -3.57 -10.83 2.25
C PRO A 42 -4.30 -9.49 2.24
N TYR A 43 -4.32 -8.82 1.09
CA TYR A 43 -4.89 -7.48 0.97
C TYR A 43 -6.37 -7.42 1.38
N GLU A 44 -7.14 -8.48 1.13
CA GLU A 44 -8.55 -8.55 1.55
C GLU A 44 -8.73 -8.49 3.06
N GLU A 45 -7.73 -8.94 3.82
CA GLU A 45 -7.70 -8.89 5.29
C GLU A 45 -7.07 -7.59 5.82
N SER A 46 -6.58 -6.73 4.92
CA SER A 46 -6.04 -5.43 5.30
C SER A 46 -7.15 -4.46 5.70
N PHE A 47 -6.82 -3.50 6.55
CA PHE A 47 -7.74 -2.44 6.95
C PHE A 47 -7.78 -1.26 5.96
N SER A 48 -7.37 -1.49 4.72
CA SER A 48 -7.51 -0.51 3.65
C SER A 48 -8.96 -0.36 3.24
N ASN A 49 -9.44 0.86 3.11
CA ASN A 49 -10.73 1.17 2.50
C ASN A 49 -10.63 1.41 0.97
N ALA A 50 -9.44 1.28 0.37
CA ALA A 50 -9.26 1.41 -1.07
C ALA A 50 -9.93 0.25 -1.83
N VAL A 51 -10.60 0.58 -2.93
CA VAL A 51 -11.19 -0.41 -3.83
C VAL A 51 -10.11 -0.92 -4.78
N ARG A 52 -9.89 -2.23 -4.79
CA ARG A 52 -8.96 -2.93 -5.68
C ARG A 52 -9.58 -4.23 -6.15
N TYR A 53 -9.42 -4.57 -7.40
CA TYR A 53 -9.90 -5.83 -7.94
C TYR A 53 -8.81 -6.88 -7.93
N LYS A 54 -9.13 -8.03 -7.34
CA LYS A 54 -8.23 -9.19 -7.29
C LYS A 54 -8.06 -9.80 -8.67
N ARG A 55 -6.81 -9.99 -9.10
CA ARG A 55 -6.43 -10.70 -10.33
C ARG A 55 -5.91 -12.10 -10.04
N THR A 56 -5.06 -12.22 -9.03
CA THR A 56 -4.56 -13.50 -8.50
C THR A 56 -4.53 -13.46 -6.98
N LYS A 57 -3.96 -14.47 -6.34
CA LYS A 57 -3.76 -14.45 -4.88
C LYS A 57 -2.85 -13.29 -4.42
N ARG A 58 -1.94 -12.80 -5.27
CA ARG A 58 -0.94 -11.77 -4.95
C ARG A 58 -1.12 -10.47 -5.71
N VAL A 59 -1.81 -10.50 -6.83
CA VAL A 59 -1.92 -9.35 -7.74
C VAL A 59 -3.32 -8.76 -7.69
N PHE A 60 -3.35 -7.47 -7.51
CA PHE A 60 -4.56 -6.63 -7.48
C PHE A 60 -4.39 -5.47 -8.46
N THR A 61 -5.48 -4.87 -8.90
CA THR A 61 -5.41 -3.59 -9.61
C THR A 61 -4.81 -2.51 -8.72
N ALA A 62 -4.35 -1.42 -9.32
CA ALA A 62 -4.07 -0.19 -8.58
C ALA A 62 -5.35 0.37 -7.96
N ASN A 63 -5.25 1.47 -7.22
CA ASN A 63 -6.43 2.12 -6.65
C ASN A 63 -7.38 2.56 -7.78
N GLU A 64 -8.66 2.22 -7.63
CA GLU A 64 -9.72 2.54 -8.60
C GLU A 64 -10.33 3.95 -8.38
N ALA A 65 -9.61 4.84 -7.70
CA ALA A 65 -10.06 6.21 -7.50
C ALA A 65 -10.29 6.93 -8.85
N PRO A 66 -11.32 7.77 -8.95
CA PRO A 66 -11.53 8.59 -10.13
C PRO A 66 -10.31 9.48 -10.47
N PRO A 67 -10.04 9.80 -11.73
CA PRO A 67 -8.89 10.62 -12.14
C PRO A 67 -8.86 12.02 -11.49
N SER A 68 -9.99 12.52 -11.01
CA SER A 68 -10.10 13.79 -10.30
C SER A 68 -9.60 13.75 -8.86
N VAL A 69 -9.37 12.55 -8.31
CA VAL A 69 -8.88 12.39 -6.93
C VAL A 69 -7.36 12.37 -6.91
N SER A 70 -6.78 13.36 -6.24
CA SER A 70 -5.33 13.40 -6.02
C SER A 70 -4.93 12.38 -4.95
N ILE A 71 -3.97 11.52 -5.28
CA ILE A 71 -3.37 10.57 -4.36
C ILE A 71 -1.96 11.05 -4.04
N PHE A 72 -1.77 11.54 -2.82
CA PHE A 72 -0.47 12.03 -2.36
C PHE A 72 0.49 10.88 -2.06
N LEU A 73 1.79 11.20 -2.00
CA LEU A 73 2.81 10.26 -1.52
C LEU A 73 2.45 9.74 -0.13
N HIS A 74 2.44 8.43 0.03
CA HIS A 74 2.09 7.76 1.28
C HIS A 74 2.81 6.41 1.37
N HIS A 75 3.00 5.93 2.57
CA HIS A 75 3.32 4.52 2.79
C HIS A 75 2.07 3.67 2.64
N GLU A 76 2.19 2.55 1.97
CA GLU A 76 1.06 1.62 1.85
C GLU A 76 0.64 1.14 3.24
N LEU A 77 -0.62 1.40 3.59
CA LEU A 77 -1.25 1.01 4.86
C LEU A 77 -0.60 1.59 6.14
N ALA A 78 0.11 2.72 6.04
CA ALA A 78 0.74 3.36 7.21
C ALA A 78 -0.25 3.71 8.34
N GLN A 79 -1.52 3.91 7.99
CA GLN A 79 -2.62 4.21 8.92
C GLN A 79 -3.21 2.95 9.59
N THR A 80 -2.64 1.78 9.38
CA THR A 80 -3.16 0.52 9.92
C THR A 80 -2.07 -0.23 10.71
N PRO A 81 -2.44 -1.11 11.65
CA PRO A 81 -1.46 -1.88 12.42
C PRO A 81 -0.74 -2.97 11.59
N VAL A 82 -1.25 -3.29 10.41
CA VAL A 82 -0.69 -4.33 9.53
C VAL A 82 -0.43 -3.75 8.15
N TYR A 83 0.81 -3.80 7.71
CA TYR A 83 1.26 -3.23 6.45
C TYR A 83 2.29 -4.14 5.75
N PRO A 84 2.40 -4.08 4.41
CA PRO A 84 3.36 -4.87 3.68
C PRO A 84 4.79 -4.33 3.83
N SER A 85 5.77 -5.21 3.91
CA SER A 85 7.19 -4.84 3.94
C SER A 85 7.75 -4.50 2.54
N HIS A 86 7.14 -5.04 1.49
CA HIS A 86 7.56 -4.86 0.10
C HIS A 86 6.35 -4.69 -0.80
N LEU A 87 6.49 -3.82 -1.79
CA LEU A 87 5.50 -3.60 -2.84
C LEU A 87 6.10 -3.90 -4.21
N PHE A 88 5.29 -4.49 -5.07
CA PHE A 88 5.62 -4.72 -6.46
C PHE A 88 4.59 -4.03 -7.34
N PHE A 89 5.06 -3.30 -8.33
CA PHE A 89 4.22 -2.65 -9.33
C PHE A 89 4.53 -3.20 -10.71
N TYR A 90 3.50 -3.34 -11.51
CA TYR A 90 3.59 -3.72 -12.92
C TYR A 90 2.73 -2.78 -13.74
N CYS A 91 3.35 -2.13 -14.72
CA CYS A 91 2.64 -1.30 -15.67
C CYS A 91 2.18 -2.20 -16.84
N GLU A 92 0.90 -2.60 -16.81
CA GLU A 92 0.31 -3.46 -17.85
C GLU A 92 0.08 -2.67 -19.14
N ASN A 93 -0.42 -1.44 -19.01
CA ASN A 93 -0.63 -0.51 -20.11
C ASN A 93 -0.01 0.84 -19.76
N ALA A 94 1.00 1.24 -20.51
CA ALA A 94 1.61 2.54 -20.32
C ALA A 94 0.66 3.65 -20.83
N PRO A 95 0.44 4.74 -20.07
CA PRO A 95 -0.34 5.87 -20.53
C PRO A 95 0.43 6.64 -21.62
N GLU A 96 -0.29 7.30 -22.52
CA GLU A 96 0.34 8.17 -23.54
C GLU A 96 0.95 9.44 -22.93
N LYS A 97 0.31 9.97 -21.89
CA LYS A 97 0.76 11.17 -21.15
C LYS A 97 0.41 11.03 -19.67
N ASN A 98 1.30 11.48 -18.83
CA ASN A 98 1.18 11.42 -17.36
C ASN A 98 1.10 9.95 -16.86
N GLY A 99 0.65 9.73 -15.64
CA GLY A 99 0.46 8.40 -15.06
C GLY A 99 1.73 7.79 -14.47
N GLU A 100 2.73 8.61 -14.24
CA GLU A 100 3.93 8.21 -13.50
C GLU A 100 3.55 7.83 -12.06
N THR A 101 4.23 6.81 -11.54
CA THR A 101 4.16 6.47 -10.12
C THR A 101 5.35 7.11 -9.41
N PRO A 102 5.19 8.27 -8.77
CA PRO A 102 6.27 8.93 -8.07
C PRO A 102 6.67 8.11 -6.85
N LEU A 103 7.97 8.04 -6.58
CA LEU A 103 8.52 7.36 -5.41
C LEU A 103 9.31 8.36 -4.55
N CYS A 104 9.19 8.23 -3.23
CA CYS A 104 9.95 9.00 -2.28
C CYS A 104 10.63 8.09 -1.26
N ARG A 105 11.90 8.30 -1.01
CA ARG A 105 12.64 7.61 0.07
C ARG A 105 12.29 8.27 1.40
N SER A 106 11.68 7.52 2.28
CA SER A 106 11.20 8.04 3.57
C SER A 106 12.33 8.39 4.54
N ASP A 107 13.45 7.67 4.47
CA ASP A 107 14.65 7.99 5.26
C ASP A 107 15.26 9.35 4.87
N VAL A 108 15.30 9.63 3.56
CA VAL A 108 15.75 10.94 3.03
C VAL A 108 14.74 12.03 3.40
N LEU A 109 13.45 11.74 3.28
CA LEU A 109 12.39 12.68 3.67
C LEU A 109 12.47 13.01 5.16
N LEU A 110 12.59 11.98 6.02
CA LEU A 110 12.72 12.17 7.47
C LEU A 110 13.91 13.06 7.81
N SER A 111 15.09 12.81 7.23
CA SER A 111 16.28 13.63 7.47
C SER A 111 16.07 15.10 7.06
N LYS A 112 15.35 15.34 5.96
CA LYS A 112 15.00 16.70 5.54
C LYS A 112 13.99 17.36 6.50
N LEU A 113 12.97 16.63 6.94
CA LEU A 113 11.98 17.15 7.90
C LEU A 113 12.62 17.48 9.25
N GLN A 114 13.55 16.65 9.73
CA GLN A 114 14.33 16.94 10.94
C GLN A 114 15.13 18.25 10.84
N GLY A 115 15.60 18.59 9.64
CA GLY A 115 16.30 19.85 9.41
C GLY A 115 15.39 21.08 9.26
N VAL A 116 14.16 20.91 8.77
CA VAL A 116 13.24 22.02 8.43
C VAL A 116 12.19 22.26 9.51
N ILE A 117 11.65 21.18 10.10
CA ILE A 117 10.58 21.23 11.11
C ILE A 117 10.86 20.23 12.25
N PRO A 118 11.99 20.38 12.97
CA PRO A 118 12.43 19.42 13.99
C PRO A 118 11.41 19.21 15.10
N GLU A 119 10.70 20.25 15.54
CA GLU A 119 9.70 20.16 16.60
C GLU A 119 8.52 19.24 16.21
N PHE A 120 8.09 19.29 14.95
CA PHE A 120 7.06 18.38 14.45
C PHE A 120 7.54 16.93 14.50
N VAL A 121 8.75 16.66 14.01
CA VAL A 121 9.32 15.31 14.00
C VAL A 121 9.45 14.78 15.42
N GLN A 122 10.00 15.57 16.35
CA GLN A 122 10.11 15.21 17.77
C GLN A 122 8.74 14.93 18.41
N SER A 123 7.73 15.71 18.05
CA SER A 123 6.36 15.49 18.53
C SER A 123 5.80 14.15 18.03
N CYS A 124 6.00 13.82 16.76
CA CYS A 124 5.60 12.52 16.20
C CYS A 124 6.33 11.35 16.87
N GLU A 125 7.64 11.49 17.11
CA GLU A 125 8.44 10.46 17.80
C GLU A 125 8.00 10.25 19.25
N LYS A 126 7.69 11.32 19.95
CA LYS A 126 7.33 11.29 21.37
C LYS A 126 5.89 10.88 21.64
N LEU A 127 4.95 11.39 20.83
CA LEU A 127 3.50 11.26 21.07
C LEU A 127 2.86 10.22 20.15
N GLY A 128 3.55 9.80 19.09
CA GLY A 128 2.98 8.99 18.01
C GLY A 128 2.10 9.81 17.08
N VAL A 129 1.46 9.12 16.13
CA VAL A 129 0.53 9.70 15.15
C VAL A 129 -0.81 8.98 15.27
N CYS A 130 -1.88 9.73 15.45
CA CYS A 130 -3.23 9.18 15.47
C CYS A 130 -3.87 9.35 14.08
N TYR A 131 -4.33 8.26 13.51
CA TYR A 131 -5.13 8.25 12.28
C TYR A 131 -6.60 8.05 12.61
N ALA A 132 -7.45 8.92 12.07
CA ALA A 132 -8.89 8.77 12.11
C ALA A 132 -9.42 8.54 10.70
N ASN A 133 -10.23 7.52 10.51
CA ASN A 133 -10.79 7.20 9.21
C ASN A 133 -12.32 7.02 9.32
N VAL A 134 -13.04 7.65 8.40
CA VAL A 134 -14.49 7.47 8.26
C VAL A 134 -14.74 6.49 7.13
N MET A 135 -15.38 5.38 7.45
CA MET A 135 -15.71 4.35 6.46
C MET A 135 -17.21 4.35 6.20
N PRO A 136 -17.64 4.15 4.94
CA PRO A 136 -19.07 4.08 4.63
C PRO A 136 -19.71 2.83 5.25
N ASP A 137 -21.00 2.90 5.48
CA ASP A 137 -21.81 1.77 5.93
C ASP A 137 -22.09 0.76 4.80
N HIS A 138 -22.10 1.24 3.55
CA HIS A 138 -22.28 0.43 2.35
C HIS A 138 -21.11 0.61 1.39
N GLU A 139 -20.85 -0.43 0.59
CA GLU A 139 -19.81 -0.37 -0.44
C GLU A 139 -20.07 0.75 -1.45
N ASP A 140 -19.10 1.63 -1.66
CA ASP A 140 -19.10 2.65 -2.71
C ASP A 140 -17.91 2.46 -3.64
N ASN A 141 -18.07 1.61 -4.63
CA ASN A 141 -17.02 1.29 -5.58
C ASN A 141 -16.64 2.47 -6.51
N LYS A 142 -17.40 3.58 -6.47
CA LYS A 142 -17.14 4.77 -7.30
C LYS A 142 -16.18 5.76 -6.64
N SER A 143 -16.03 5.72 -5.33
CA SER A 143 -15.16 6.65 -4.60
C SER A 143 -13.68 6.27 -4.61
N GLY A 144 -13.34 5.04 -4.99
CA GLY A 144 -11.97 4.50 -4.90
C GLY A 144 -11.53 4.16 -3.47
N GLN A 145 -12.22 4.66 -2.45
CA GLN A 145 -12.01 4.38 -1.02
C GLN A 145 -13.31 3.97 -0.33
N GLY A 146 -14.16 3.29 -1.05
CA GLY A 146 -15.52 3.00 -0.65
C GLY A 146 -15.75 1.60 -0.07
N ARG A 147 -14.71 0.88 0.39
CA ARG A 147 -14.95 -0.33 1.17
C ARG A 147 -15.69 0.03 2.45
N SER A 148 -16.80 -0.66 2.69
CA SER A 148 -17.55 -0.49 3.92
C SER A 148 -16.74 -0.94 5.14
N TRP A 149 -17.10 -0.45 6.32
CA TRP A 149 -16.45 -0.90 7.55
C TRP A 149 -16.70 -2.40 7.83
N TYR A 150 -17.83 -2.97 7.41
CA TYR A 150 -18.08 -4.42 7.48
C TYR A 150 -17.04 -5.20 6.70
N SER A 151 -16.86 -4.82 5.44
CA SER A 151 -15.92 -5.48 4.53
C SER A 151 -14.47 -5.27 4.98
N THR A 152 -14.13 -4.04 5.36
CA THR A 152 -12.77 -3.68 5.80
C THR A 152 -12.37 -4.44 7.07
N LEU A 153 -13.28 -4.55 8.02
CA LEU A 153 -13.02 -5.26 9.28
C LEU A 153 -13.36 -6.77 9.20
N GLY A 154 -14.00 -7.22 8.13
CA GLY A 154 -14.41 -8.63 7.99
C GLY A 154 -15.40 -9.06 9.08
N VAL A 155 -16.37 -8.21 9.41
CA VAL A 155 -17.37 -8.42 10.47
C VAL A 155 -18.78 -8.17 9.97
N SER A 156 -19.77 -8.68 10.69
CA SER A 156 -21.18 -8.56 10.31
C SER A 156 -21.98 -7.55 11.14
N ASN A 157 -21.43 -7.04 12.22
CA ASN A 157 -22.11 -6.08 13.08
C ASN A 157 -21.12 -5.23 13.90
N LYS A 158 -21.61 -4.13 14.45
CA LYS A 158 -20.85 -3.16 15.22
C LYS A 158 -20.15 -3.75 16.44
N LEU A 159 -20.82 -4.62 17.19
CA LEU A 159 -20.23 -5.25 18.39
C LEU A 159 -18.98 -6.08 18.05
N ASN A 160 -19.05 -6.84 16.94
CA ASN A 160 -17.91 -7.61 16.46
C ASN A 160 -16.77 -6.71 15.94
N ALA A 161 -17.13 -5.56 15.33
CA ALA A 161 -16.14 -4.55 14.90
C ALA A 161 -15.40 -3.99 16.12
N GLU A 162 -16.11 -3.56 17.14
CA GLU A 162 -15.54 -3.03 18.38
C GLU A 162 -14.63 -4.05 19.08
N ARG A 163 -15.08 -5.30 19.17
CA ARG A 163 -14.26 -6.40 19.74
C ARG A 163 -12.97 -6.60 18.94
N LYS A 164 -13.07 -6.65 17.61
CA LYS A 164 -11.91 -6.82 16.74
C LYS A 164 -10.93 -5.67 16.89
N LEU A 165 -11.40 -4.44 16.88
CA LEU A 165 -10.56 -3.25 17.06
C LEU A 165 -9.87 -3.25 18.43
N ASN A 166 -10.58 -3.60 19.48
CA ASN A 166 -10.00 -3.69 20.84
C ASN A 166 -8.91 -4.77 20.98
N THR A 167 -8.90 -5.80 20.11
CA THR A 167 -7.82 -6.81 20.11
C THR A 167 -6.58 -6.35 19.35
N LEU A 168 -6.67 -5.28 18.59
CA LEU A 168 -5.56 -4.73 17.81
C LEU A 168 -4.82 -3.59 18.53
N GLY A 169 -5.38 -3.07 19.61
CA GLY A 169 -4.80 -2.02 20.46
C GLY A 169 -5.43 -0.67 20.19
#